data_a737a448f8f3df688ed1c9f1bd23090c
#
_entry.id   a737a448f8f3df688ed1c9f1bd23090c
#
_cell.length_a   1.000
_cell.length_b   1.000
_cell.length_c   1.000
_cell.angle_alpha   90.00
_cell.angle_beta   90.00
_cell.angle_gamma   90.00
#
_symmetry.space_group_name_H-M   'P 1'
#
loop_
_entity.id
_entity.type
_entity.pdbx_description
1 polymer ?
#
loop_
_entity_poly.entity_id
_entity_poly.type
_entity_poly.pdbx_seq_one_letter_code
_entity_poly.pdbx_strand_id
1 'polypeptide(L)' 'MKKHLHSNLQKTVEQLSHWLTAKGYDVRTSRVCHTPLLAVTGPLPKEMQARAVLSRECLAGVVREVALVRFGGCLLHWRQ' A
#
# COMPACT_ATOMS: atom_id res chain seq x y z
N MET A 1 -8.02 14.97 19.62
CA MET A 1 -8.62 13.84 18.92
C MET A 1 -8.04 13.61 17.53
N LYS A 2 -7.94 14.65 16.71
CA LYS A 2 -7.32 14.51 15.40
C LYS A 2 -5.87 14.04 15.47
N LYS A 3 -5.11 14.44 16.48
CA LYS A 3 -3.74 14.00 16.68
C LYS A 3 -3.62 12.50 16.96
N HIS A 4 -4.59 11.92 17.66
CA HIS A 4 -4.59 10.48 17.93
C HIS A 4 -4.81 9.67 16.66
N LEU A 5 -5.71 10.10 15.80
CA LEU A 5 -5.95 9.44 14.51
C LEU A 5 -4.71 9.50 13.63
N HIS A 6 -4.05 10.64 13.55
CA HIS A 6 -2.81 10.77 12.80
C HIS A 6 -1.70 9.88 13.35
N SER A 7 -1.55 9.83 14.67
CA SER A 7 -0.56 8.96 15.31
C SER A 7 -0.82 7.50 15.02
N ASN A 8 -2.08 7.05 15.06
CA ASN A 8 -2.44 5.68 14.78
C ASN A 8 -2.19 5.31 13.33
N LEU A 9 -2.55 6.19 12.39
CA LEU A 9 -2.29 5.97 10.98
C LEU A 9 -0.79 5.90 10.69
N GLN A 10 -0.02 6.79 11.29
CA GLN A 10 1.43 6.79 11.11
C GLN A 10 2.06 5.52 11.66
N LYS A 11 1.64 5.06 12.82
CA LYS A 11 2.10 3.78 13.38
C LYS A 11 1.74 2.63 12.47
N THR A 12 0.54 2.62 11.93
CA THR A 12 0.11 1.58 10.99
C THR A 12 0.99 1.57 9.74
N VAL A 13 1.28 2.74 9.18
CA VAL A 13 2.17 2.86 8.04
C VAL A 13 3.56 2.32 8.36
N GLU A 14 4.13 2.69 9.48
CA GLU A 14 5.44 2.23 9.90
C GLU A 14 5.48 0.73 10.11
N GLN A 15 4.48 0.17 10.77
CA GLN A 15 4.38 -1.27 11.02
C GLN A 15 4.25 -2.05 9.72
N LEU A 16 3.38 -1.60 8.82
CA LEU A 16 3.21 -2.24 7.52
C LEU A 16 4.49 -2.16 6.69
N SER A 17 5.12 -0.99 6.66
CA SER A 17 6.37 -0.79 5.93
C SER A 17 7.47 -1.71 6.45
N HIS A 18 7.59 -1.81 7.76
CA HIS A 18 8.56 -2.71 8.41
C HIS A 18 8.29 -4.17 8.08
N TRP A 19 7.04 -4.59 8.18
CA TRP A 19 6.63 -5.96 7.91
C TRP A 19 6.90 -6.35 6.46
N LEU A 20 6.55 -5.48 5.54
CA LEU A 20 6.76 -5.72 4.10
C LEU A 20 8.23 -5.72 3.74
N THR A 21 9.00 -4.79 4.28
CA THR A 21 10.44 -4.71 4.04
C THR A 21 11.14 -5.95 4.58
N ALA A 22 10.72 -6.43 5.74
CA ALA A 22 11.27 -7.65 6.33
C ALA A 22 11.00 -8.89 5.47
N LYS A 23 9.92 -8.88 4.70
CA LYS A 23 9.60 -9.96 3.75
C LYS A 23 10.30 -9.83 2.40
N GLY A 24 11.07 -8.78 2.19
CA GLY A 24 11.83 -8.57 0.96
C GLY A 24 11.13 -7.73 -0.09
N TYR A 25 10.01 -7.08 0.24
CA TYR A 25 9.33 -6.18 -0.67
C TYR A 25 10.01 -4.82 -0.70
N ASP A 26 9.97 -4.18 -1.85
CA ASP A 26 10.34 -2.77 -1.98
C ASP A 26 9.11 -1.92 -1.66
N VAL A 27 9.23 -1.06 -0.66
CA VAL A 27 8.11 -0.26 -0.16
C VAL A 27 8.46 1.21 -0.22
N ARG A 28 7.60 1.99 -0.86
CA ARG A 28 7.71 3.45 -0.88
C ARG A 28 6.45 4.06 -0.31
N THR A 29 6.61 5.05 0.54
CA THR A 29 5.49 5.73 1.17
C THR A 29 5.23 7.08 0.52
N SER A 30 3.95 7.41 0.38
CA SER A 30 3.50 8.70 -0.12
C SER A 30 2.12 9.01 0.44
N ARG A 31 1.50 10.08 -0.03
CA ARG A 31 0.13 10.43 0.38
C ARG A 31 -0.69 10.82 -0.83
N VAL A 32 -1.93 10.38 -0.84
CA VAL A 32 -2.93 10.81 -1.82
C VAL A 32 -4.10 11.40 -1.05
N CYS A 33 -4.32 12.72 -1.14
CA CYS A 33 -5.37 13.43 -0.38
C CYS A 33 -5.19 13.14 1.10
N HIS A 34 -4.77 13.12 1.95
CA HIS A 34 -4.65 12.78 3.38
C HIS A 34 -4.59 11.27 3.67
N THR A 35 -4.70 10.43 2.65
CA THR A 35 -4.61 8.98 2.85
C THR A 35 -3.17 8.52 2.62
N PRO A 36 -2.56 7.80 3.59
CA PRO A 36 -1.24 7.23 3.37
C PRO A 36 -1.30 6.17 2.27
N LEU A 37 -0.34 6.23 1.35
CA LEU A 37 -0.21 5.29 0.26
C LEU A 37 1.13 4.58 0.37
N LEU A 38 1.10 3.24 0.37
CA LEU A 38 2.30 2.43 0.29
C LEU A 38 2.37 1.79 -1.08
N ALA A 39 3.37 2.20 -1.85
CA ALA A 39 3.66 1.57 -3.14
C ALA A 39 4.60 0.39 -2.90
N VAL A 40 4.11 -0.81 -3.19
CA VAL A 40 4.82 -2.06 -2.91
C VAL A 40 5.11 -2.76 -4.23
N THR A 41 6.34 -3.23 -4.39
CA THR A 41 6.75 -4.01 -5.56
C THR A 41 7.08 -5.42 -5.14
N GLY A 42 6.47 -6.39 -5.80
CA GLY A 42 6.67 -7.81 -5.52
C GLY A 42 5.39 -8.62 -5.65
N PRO A 43 5.45 -9.94 -5.44
CA PRO A 43 4.28 -10.79 -5.54
C PRO A 43 3.29 -10.51 -4.40
N LEU A 44 2.01 -10.43 -4.74
CA LEU A 44 0.95 -10.19 -3.75
C LEU A 44 0.79 -11.42 -2.83
N PRO A 45 0.94 -11.25 -1.50
CA PRO A 45 0.76 -12.38 -0.58
C PRO A 45 -0.67 -12.88 -0.57
N LYS A 46 -0.83 -14.15 -0.25
CA LYS A 46 -2.15 -14.78 -0.21
C LYS A 46 -3.11 -14.11 0.76
N GLU A 47 -2.61 -13.62 1.88
CA GLU A 47 -3.41 -12.94 2.89
C GLU A 47 -4.05 -11.66 2.36
N MET A 48 -3.41 -11.05 1.38
CA MET A 48 -3.88 -9.80 0.78
C MET A 48 -4.74 -10.01 -0.46
N GLN A 49 -4.66 -11.18 -1.09
CA GLN A 49 -5.37 -11.46 -2.34
C GLN A 49 -6.89 -11.34 -2.18
N ALA A 50 -7.43 -11.80 -1.07
CA ALA A 50 -8.86 -11.73 -0.81
C ALA A 50 -9.37 -10.30 -0.66
N ARG A 51 -8.50 -9.36 -0.31
CA ARG A 51 -8.83 -7.95 -0.12
C ARG A 51 -8.47 -7.09 -1.31
N ALA A 52 -7.72 -7.63 -2.24
CA ALA A 52 -7.19 -6.87 -3.35
C ALA A 52 -8.26 -6.60 -4.41
N VAL A 53 -8.25 -5.37 -4.91
CA VAL A 53 -9.03 -4.99 -6.08
C VAL A 53 -8.04 -4.81 -7.22
N LEU A 54 -8.20 -5.57 -8.28
CA LEU A 54 -7.34 -5.46 -9.45
C LEU A 54 -7.71 -4.23 -10.24
N SER A 55 -6.71 -3.49 -10.66
CA SER A 55 -6.88 -2.28 -11.43
C SER A 55 -5.79 -2.20 -12.51
N ARG A 56 -5.91 -1.24 -13.40
CA ARG A 56 -4.92 -0.97 -14.44
C ARG A 56 -4.36 0.41 -14.28
N GLU A 57 -3.06 0.51 -14.44
CA GLU A 57 -2.33 1.77 -14.41
C GLU A 57 -1.74 2.01 -15.79
N CYS A 58 -1.88 3.22 -16.31
CA CYS A 58 -1.26 3.61 -17.57
C CYS A 58 -0.24 4.71 -17.29
N LEU A 59 1.04 4.41 -17.46
CA LEU A 59 2.14 5.36 -17.31
C LEU A 59 2.96 5.36 -18.58
N ALA A 60 3.12 6.53 -19.18
CA ALA A 60 3.93 6.71 -20.39
C ALA A 60 3.52 5.74 -21.50
N GLY A 61 2.24 5.48 -21.67
CA GLY A 61 1.73 4.57 -22.69
C GLY A 61 1.82 3.09 -22.36
N VAL A 62 2.35 2.75 -21.20
CA VAL A 62 2.47 1.35 -20.74
C VAL A 62 1.34 1.05 -19.75
N VAL A 63 0.55 0.01 -20.06
CA VAL A 63 -0.52 -0.45 -19.20
C VAL A 63 0.01 -1.57 -18.30
N ARG A 64 -0.18 -1.44 -16.99
CA ARG A 64 0.21 -2.44 -16.01
C ARG A 64 -0.96 -2.79 -15.12
N GLU A 65 -1.03 -4.05 -14.71
CA GLU A 65 -1.98 -4.47 -13.69
C GLU A 65 -1.40 -4.17 -12.32
N VAL A 66 -2.24 -3.61 -11.45
CA VAL A 66 -1.90 -3.32 -10.07
C VAL A 66 -3.00 -3.86 -9.17
N ALA A 67 -2.63 -4.21 -7.95
CA ALA A 67 -3.59 -4.63 -6.93
C ALA A 67 -3.68 -3.54 -5.87
N LEU A 68 -4.90 -3.12 -5.56
CA LEU A 68 -5.17 -2.13 -4.54
C LEU A 68 -5.72 -2.82 -3.31
N VAL A 69 -5.11 -2.59 -2.16
CA VAL A 69 -5.53 -3.19 -0.89
C VAL A 69 -5.71 -2.09 0.13
N ARG A 70 -6.86 -2.07 0.80
CA ARG A 70 -7.07 -1.19 1.95
C ARG A 70 -6.77 -1.94 3.23
N PHE A 71 -5.96 -1.34 4.08
CA PHE A 71 -5.60 -1.93 5.35
C PHE A 71 -5.37 -0.84 6.39
N GLY A 72 -6.15 -0.88 7.48
CA GLY A 72 -5.96 0.01 8.61
C GLY A 72 -5.98 1.50 8.28
N GLY A 73 -6.80 1.92 7.32
CA GLY A 73 -6.86 3.31 6.87
C GLY A 73 -5.79 3.70 5.87
N CYS A 74 -4.93 2.77 5.48
CA CYS A 74 -3.89 2.97 4.48
C CYS A 74 -4.30 2.32 3.17
N LEU A 75 -3.76 2.82 2.06
CA LEU A 75 -3.94 2.24 0.75
C LEU A 75 -2.61 1.64 0.29
N LEU A 76 -2.62 0.35 -0.02
CA LEU A 76 -1.46 -0.32 -0.59
C LEU A 76 -1.66 -0.44 -2.10
N HIS A 77 -0.69 0.05 -2.84
CA HIS A 77 -0.65 0.01 -4.30
C HIS A 77 0.42 -1.01 -4.69
N TRP A 78 -0.03 -2.20 -5.09
CA TRP A 78 0.85 -3.33 -5.31
C TRP A 78 1.13 -3.52 -6.78
N ARG A 79 2.38 -3.43 -7.18
CA ARG A 79 2.85 -3.71 -8.53
C ARG A 79 3.52 -5.08 -8.56
N GLN A 80 3.04 -5.90 -9.44
CA GLN A 80 3.60 -7.25 -9.62
C GLN A 80 4.68 -7.28 -10.69
#